data_1d425e5fa355a9ab50f5dda2d335fd2c
#
_entry.id   1d425e5fa355a9ab50f5dda2d335fd2c
#
_cell.length_a   1.000
_cell.length_b   1.000
_cell.length_c   1.000
_cell.angle_alpha   90.00
_cell.angle_beta   90.00
_cell.angle_gamma   90.00
#
_symmetry.space_group_name_H-M   'P 1'
#
loop_
_entity.id
_entity.type
_entity.pdbx_description
1 polymer ?
#
loop_
_entity_poly.entity_id
_entity_poly.type
_entity_poly.pdbx_seq_one_letter_code
_entity_poly.pdbx_strand_id
1 'polypeptide(L)'
;HAFYASDGASAVEIALKMSAHYWRNSGQPDKHQYVYLAQSYHGETMGALSVTDVDIFRHAYQPLVRQTHIAPSPDARLAATPQQAANQAAQAMEALLQQHGSTIAAVIVEPLVQCATGMAMHDPDYLRQLRALCDRYQVHLIADEIAVGCGRTGTFFACEQAGIWPDFIT
;
A
#
# COMPACT_ATOMS: atom_id res chain seq x y z
N HIS A 1 18.24 -6.96 -0.50
CA HIS A 1 18.12 -8.37 -0.12
C HIS A 1 16.84 -8.95 -0.75
N ALA A 2 16.87 -10.23 -1.12
CA ALA A 2 15.69 -10.97 -1.59
C ALA A 2 15.25 -11.98 -0.52
N PHE A 3 13.94 -12.08 -0.34
CA PHE A 3 13.30 -13.08 0.52
C PHE A 3 12.26 -13.83 -0.32
N TYR A 4 12.39 -15.13 -0.42
CA TYR A 4 11.51 -15.94 -1.28
C TYR A 4 10.28 -16.40 -0.51
N ALA A 5 9.13 -16.34 -1.17
CA ALA A 5 7.83 -16.78 -0.67
C ALA A 5 7.18 -17.75 -1.66
N SER A 6 6.16 -18.48 -1.22
CA SER A 6 5.45 -19.48 -2.04
C SER A 6 4.43 -18.83 -3.00
N ASP A 7 3.94 -17.64 -2.66
CA ASP A 7 2.88 -16.93 -3.38
C ASP A 7 2.85 -15.44 -2.98
N GLY A 8 2.00 -14.65 -3.65
CA GLY A 8 1.89 -13.20 -3.41
C GLY A 8 1.38 -12.85 -2.02
N ALA A 9 0.34 -13.53 -1.51
CA ALA A 9 -0.19 -13.25 -0.18
C ALA A 9 0.86 -13.52 0.90
N SER A 10 1.67 -14.58 0.75
CA SER A 10 2.78 -14.89 1.63
C SER A 10 3.89 -13.82 1.57
N ALA A 11 4.17 -13.28 0.38
CA ALA A 11 5.12 -12.18 0.22
C ALA A 11 4.66 -10.92 0.95
N VAL A 12 3.37 -10.56 0.81
CA VAL A 12 2.75 -9.45 1.54
C VAL A 12 2.83 -9.67 3.05
N GLU A 13 2.48 -10.86 3.56
CA GLU A 13 2.61 -11.20 4.99
C GLU A 13 4.03 -10.96 5.51
N ILE A 14 5.02 -11.39 4.73
CA ILE A 14 6.44 -11.21 5.08
C ILE A 14 6.78 -9.71 5.15
N ALA A 15 6.40 -8.91 4.15
CA ALA A 15 6.67 -7.48 4.11
C ALA A 15 6.03 -6.75 5.31
N LEU A 16 4.76 -7.03 5.62
CA LEU A 16 4.07 -6.48 6.79
C LEU A 16 4.82 -6.82 8.09
N LYS A 17 5.16 -8.09 8.29
CA LYS A 17 5.89 -8.54 9.48
C LYS A 17 7.29 -7.93 9.59
N MET A 18 8.02 -7.85 8.49
CA MET A 18 9.35 -7.24 8.46
C MET A 18 9.28 -5.75 8.81
N SER A 19 8.31 -5.03 8.28
CA SER A 19 8.08 -3.61 8.59
C SER A 19 7.84 -3.40 10.10
N ALA A 20 6.89 -4.12 10.70
CA ALA A 20 6.60 -4.00 12.13
C ALA A 20 7.79 -4.41 12.99
N HIS A 21 8.52 -5.46 12.59
CA HIS A 21 9.71 -5.92 13.31
C HIS A 21 10.88 -4.93 13.25
N TYR A 22 11.06 -4.27 12.11
CA TYR A 22 12.02 -3.17 11.96
C TYR A 22 11.75 -2.07 12.98
N TRP A 23 10.51 -1.57 13.05
CA TRP A 23 10.16 -0.51 13.99
C TRP A 23 10.33 -0.91 15.44
N ARG A 24 9.94 -2.14 15.79
CA ARG A 24 10.20 -2.69 17.13
C ARG A 24 11.69 -2.69 17.49
N ASN A 25 12.55 -3.16 16.57
CA ASN A 25 13.99 -3.21 16.78
C ASN A 25 14.64 -1.81 16.80
N SER A 26 13.98 -0.83 16.17
CA SER A 26 14.39 0.58 16.17
C SER A 26 13.85 1.38 17.36
N GLY A 27 13.31 0.70 18.38
CA GLY A 27 12.82 1.36 19.60
C GLY A 27 11.42 2.01 19.45
N GLN A 28 10.67 1.69 18.41
CA GLN A 28 9.32 2.20 18.14
C GLN A 28 8.28 1.05 18.07
N PRO A 29 8.08 0.28 19.16
CA PRO A 29 7.23 -0.93 19.15
C PRO A 29 5.74 -0.64 18.90
N ASP A 30 5.30 0.60 19.09
CA ASP A 30 3.92 1.02 18.85
C ASP A 30 3.60 1.15 17.35
N LYS A 31 4.62 1.22 16.48
CA LYS A 31 4.44 1.20 15.02
C LYS A 31 4.20 -0.22 14.53
N HIS A 32 2.92 -0.62 14.49
CA HIS A 32 2.49 -1.95 14.08
C HIS A 32 1.15 -1.95 13.32
N GLN A 33 0.61 -0.77 13.01
CA GLN A 33 -0.59 -0.61 12.19
C GLN A 33 -0.19 -0.34 10.73
N TYR A 34 -1.14 -0.51 9.82
CA TYR A 34 -0.93 -0.32 8.38
C TYR A 34 -2.00 0.59 7.80
N VAL A 35 -1.63 1.27 6.70
CA VAL A 35 -2.57 1.97 5.84
C VAL A 35 -2.60 1.27 4.49
N TYR A 36 -3.78 1.11 3.93
CA TYR A 36 -4.01 0.59 2.59
C TYR A 36 -5.04 1.45 1.86
N LEU A 37 -5.14 1.30 0.55
CA LEU A 37 -6.08 2.07 -0.25
C LEU A 37 -7.46 1.40 -0.30
N ALA A 38 -8.50 2.22 -0.37
CA ALA A 38 -9.83 1.73 -0.73
C ALA A 38 -9.77 0.94 -2.04
N GLN A 39 -10.49 -0.18 -2.10
CA GLN A 39 -10.55 -1.07 -3.25
C GLN A 39 -9.23 -1.79 -3.58
N SER A 40 -8.27 -1.85 -2.67
CA SER A 40 -7.02 -2.60 -2.86
C SER A 40 -7.19 -4.10 -2.65
N TYR A 41 -6.32 -4.88 -3.29
CA TYR A 41 -6.24 -6.33 -3.08
C TYR A 41 -4.78 -6.75 -2.91
N HIS A 42 -4.47 -7.35 -1.77
CA HIS A 42 -3.11 -7.76 -1.41
C HIS A 42 -3.02 -9.25 -1.02
N GLY A 43 -4.09 -10.01 -1.21
CA GLY A 43 -4.18 -11.43 -0.89
C GLY A 43 -5.18 -11.76 0.21
N GLU A 44 -5.28 -13.04 0.54
CA GLU A 44 -6.35 -13.60 1.39
C GLU A 44 -5.82 -14.32 2.65
N THR A 45 -4.53 -14.30 2.94
CA THR A 45 -4.02 -14.67 4.27
C THR A 45 -4.45 -13.61 5.30
N MET A 46 -4.47 -13.92 6.59
CA MET A 46 -5.05 -13.02 7.61
C MET A 46 -4.41 -11.62 7.62
N GLY A 47 -3.10 -11.51 7.46
CA GLY A 47 -2.42 -10.21 7.39
C GLY A 47 -2.67 -9.51 6.05
N ALA A 48 -2.56 -10.20 4.92
CA ALA A 48 -2.86 -9.64 3.61
C ALA A 48 -4.33 -9.19 3.51
N LEU A 49 -5.26 -9.99 4.08
CA LEU A 49 -6.68 -9.66 4.13
C LEU A 49 -6.96 -8.42 5.01
N SER A 50 -6.13 -8.14 6.01
CA SER A 50 -6.26 -6.95 6.85
C SER A 50 -5.96 -5.65 6.09
N VAL A 51 -5.26 -5.72 4.95
CA VAL A 51 -4.93 -4.60 4.07
C VAL A 51 -5.60 -4.72 2.68
N THR A 52 -6.58 -5.61 2.54
CA THR A 52 -7.42 -5.80 1.35
C THR A 52 -8.79 -5.17 1.57
N ASP A 53 -9.33 -4.47 0.54
CA ASP A 53 -10.65 -3.84 0.57
C ASP A 53 -11.53 -4.32 -0.60
N VAL A 54 -11.69 -5.63 -0.69
CA VAL A 54 -12.58 -6.28 -1.65
C VAL A 54 -13.56 -7.15 -0.88
N ASP A 55 -14.81 -6.69 -0.79
CA ASP A 55 -15.85 -7.27 0.07
C ASP A 55 -16.04 -8.78 -0.10
N ILE A 56 -16.02 -9.27 -1.34
CA ILE A 56 -16.22 -10.70 -1.63
C ILE A 56 -15.17 -11.58 -0.93
N PHE A 57 -13.98 -11.07 -0.68
CA PHE A 57 -12.91 -11.80 0.00
C PHE A 57 -12.85 -11.51 1.50
N ARG A 58 -13.24 -10.31 1.92
CA ARG A 58 -13.05 -9.82 3.29
C ARG A 58 -14.26 -10.05 4.20
N HIS A 59 -15.47 -9.90 3.69
CA HIS A 59 -16.68 -9.82 4.52
C HIS A 59 -16.84 -11.00 5.49
N ALA A 60 -16.68 -12.24 5.00
CA ALA A 60 -16.83 -13.44 5.82
C ALA A 60 -15.78 -13.56 6.95
N TYR A 61 -14.61 -12.94 6.79
CA TYR A 61 -13.47 -13.03 7.70
C TYR A 61 -13.24 -11.76 8.51
N GLN A 62 -14.07 -10.74 8.33
CA GLN A 62 -13.91 -9.45 9.00
C GLN A 62 -13.70 -9.54 10.53
N PRO A 63 -14.38 -10.45 11.26
CA PRO A 63 -14.14 -10.60 12.71
C PRO A 63 -12.74 -11.12 13.09
N LEU A 64 -12.02 -11.71 12.14
CA LEU A 64 -10.70 -12.32 12.35
C LEU A 64 -9.55 -11.43 11.94
N VAL A 65 -9.80 -10.41 11.11
CA VAL A 65 -8.73 -9.53 10.60
C VAL A 65 -8.44 -8.38 11.56
N ARG A 66 -7.18 -7.96 11.61
CA ARG A 66 -6.78 -6.80 12.41
C ARG A 66 -7.40 -5.53 11.86
N GLN A 67 -7.69 -4.59 12.76
CA GLN A 67 -8.04 -3.24 12.36
C GLN A 67 -6.80 -2.52 11.79
N THR A 68 -7.01 -1.86 10.67
CA THR A 68 -6.03 -1.12 9.89
C THR A 68 -6.70 0.15 9.37
N HIS A 69 -5.93 1.06 8.79
CA HIS A 69 -6.46 2.32 8.28
C HIS A 69 -6.67 2.24 6.78
N ILE A 70 -7.80 2.75 6.31
CA ILE A 70 -8.12 2.84 4.88
C ILE A 70 -7.99 4.29 4.42
N ALA A 71 -7.29 4.52 3.32
CA ALA A 71 -7.20 5.81 2.64
C ALA A 71 -7.93 5.74 1.29
N PRO A 72 -8.44 6.87 0.77
CA PRO A 72 -9.09 6.90 -0.53
C PRO A 72 -8.18 6.40 -1.66
N SER A 73 -8.77 5.70 -2.64
CA SER A 73 -8.10 5.32 -3.88
C SER A 73 -7.77 6.57 -4.72
N PRO A 74 -6.57 6.64 -5.34
CA PRO A 74 -6.22 7.67 -6.30
C PRO A 74 -6.78 7.41 -7.72
N ASP A 75 -7.81 6.57 -7.85
CA ASP A 75 -8.41 6.17 -9.11
C ASP A 75 -8.76 7.39 -9.97
N ALA A 76 -8.17 7.46 -11.16
CA ALA A 76 -8.34 8.56 -12.10
C ALA A 76 -9.81 8.79 -12.53
N ARG A 77 -10.67 7.78 -12.37
CA ARG A 77 -12.09 7.88 -12.68
C ARG A 77 -12.91 8.67 -11.64
N LEU A 78 -12.33 8.93 -10.46
CA LEU A 78 -13.01 9.57 -9.32
C LEU A 78 -12.89 11.10 -9.33
N ALA A 79 -12.17 11.70 -10.28
CA ALA A 79 -11.99 13.15 -10.38
C ALA A 79 -12.01 13.61 -11.85
N ALA A 80 -12.02 14.93 -12.06
CA ALA A 80 -12.02 15.50 -13.41
C ALA A 80 -10.73 15.24 -14.20
N THR A 81 -9.59 15.06 -13.48
CA THR A 81 -8.30 14.68 -14.07
C THR A 81 -7.57 13.67 -13.18
N PRO A 82 -6.70 12.80 -13.76
CA PRO A 82 -5.88 11.88 -12.97
C PRO A 82 -5.05 12.57 -11.89
N GLN A 83 -4.47 13.74 -12.23
CA GLN A 83 -3.69 14.55 -11.30
C GLN A 83 -4.54 15.06 -10.11
N GLN A 84 -5.79 15.44 -10.36
CA GLN A 84 -6.70 15.88 -9.31
C GLN A 84 -7.04 14.71 -8.35
N ALA A 85 -7.28 13.51 -8.89
CA ALA A 85 -7.51 12.32 -8.08
C ALA A 85 -6.27 12.01 -7.20
N ALA A 86 -5.08 12.06 -7.79
CA ALA A 86 -3.81 11.87 -7.08
C ALA A 86 -3.65 12.87 -5.93
N ASN A 87 -3.90 14.15 -6.18
CA ASN A 87 -3.77 15.20 -5.16
C ASN A 87 -4.77 15.03 -4.02
N GLN A 88 -6.02 14.72 -4.32
CA GLN A 88 -7.05 14.49 -3.31
C GLN A 88 -6.73 13.27 -2.43
N ALA A 89 -6.31 12.17 -3.03
CA ALA A 89 -5.91 10.97 -2.32
C ALA A 89 -4.67 11.21 -1.45
N ALA A 90 -3.67 11.95 -1.96
CA ALA A 90 -2.48 12.30 -1.19
C ALA A 90 -2.79 13.21 0.02
N GLN A 91 -3.68 14.18 -0.14
CA GLN A 91 -4.13 15.04 0.98
C GLN A 91 -4.84 14.22 2.06
N ALA A 92 -5.71 13.29 1.68
CA ALA A 92 -6.38 12.40 2.63
C ALA A 92 -5.39 11.46 3.34
N MET A 93 -4.40 10.92 2.61
CA MET A 93 -3.30 10.13 3.18
C MET A 93 -2.49 10.96 4.18
N GLU A 94 -2.14 12.20 3.84
CA GLU A 94 -1.40 13.09 4.74
C GLU A 94 -2.16 13.33 6.05
N ALA A 95 -3.46 13.63 5.98
CA ALA A 95 -4.30 13.83 7.17
C ALA A 95 -4.32 12.58 8.07
N LEU A 96 -4.39 11.39 7.47
CA LEU A 96 -4.35 10.13 8.19
C LEU A 96 -2.99 9.89 8.86
N LEU A 97 -1.89 10.13 8.14
CA LEU A 97 -0.54 9.99 8.67
C LEU A 97 -0.25 11.03 9.76
N GLN A 98 -0.77 12.25 9.63
CA GLN A 98 -0.67 13.27 10.66
C GLN A 98 -1.35 12.86 11.96
N GLN A 99 -2.48 12.18 11.86
CA GLN A 99 -3.26 11.75 13.03
C GLN A 99 -2.69 10.47 13.67
N HIS A 100 -2.21 9.52 12.86
CA HIS A 100 -1.88 8.15 13.30
C HIS A 100 -0.44 7.73 13.05
N GLY A 101 0.41 8.56 12.46
CA GLY A 101 1.77 8.19 12.03
C GLY A 101 2.64 7.58 13.13
N SER A 102 2.40 7.92 14.40
CA SER A 102 3.14 7.33 15.53
C SER A 102 2.87 5.84 15.73
N THR A 103 1.76 5.30 15.20
CA THR A 103 1.39 3.88 15.31
C THR A 103 1.47 3.14 13.98
N ILE A 104 1.58 3.86 12.86
CA ILE A 104 1.64 3.27 11.51
C ILE A 104 3.07 2.79 11.23
N ALA A 105 3.19 1.50 10.90
CA ALA A 105 4.42 0.86 10.45
C ALA A 105 4.66 1.10 8.96
N ALA A 106 3.63 0.93 8.14
CA ALA A 106 3.75 1.06 6.70
C ALA A 106 2.43 1.47 6.03
N VAL A 107 2.58 2.07 4.84
CA VAL A 107 1.55 2.17 3.81
C VAL A 107 1.83 1.12 2.75
N ILE A 108 0.80 0.37 2.33
CA ILE A 108 0.89 -0.58 1.22
C ILE A 108 0.05 -0.09 0.04
N VAL A 109 0.58 -0.23 -1.18
CA VAL A 109 -0.06 0.24 -2.41
C VAL A 109 0.21 -0.71 -3.57
N GLU A 110 -0.77 -0.90 -4.45
CA GLU A 110 -0.58 -1.44 -5.80
C GLU A 110 -0.13 -0.27 -6.70
N PRO A 111 1.13 -0.23 -7.18
CA PRO A 111 1.61 0.90 -7.98
C PRO A 111 0.90 1.01 -9.32
N LEU A 112 0.42 2.20 -9.67
CA LEU A 112 -0.25 2.59 -10.92
C LEU A 112 -1.60 1.95 -11.19
N VAL A 113 -1.86 0.71 -10.77
CA VAL A 113 -3.09 -0.02 -11.12
C VAL A 113 -3.58 -0.87 -9.96
N GLN A 114 -4.78 -0.60 -9.46
CA GLN A 114 -5.50 -1.50 -8.56
C GLN A 114 -6.28 -2.51 -9.40
N CYS A 115 -5.77 -3.74 -9.50
CA CYS A 115 -6.24 -4.71 -10.48
C CYS A 115 -7.63 -5.26 -10.14
N ALA A 116 -7.91 -5.57 -8.87
CA ALA A 116 -9.15 -6.22 -8.44
C ALA A 116 -10.41 -5.36 -8.63
N THR A 117 -10.27 -4.07 -8.84
CA THR A 117 -11.38 -3.12 -9.03
C THR A 117 -11.55 -2.68 -10.48
N GLY A 118 -11.36 -3.61 -11.39
CA GLY A 118 -11.50 -3.37 -12.82
C GLY A 118 -10.38 -2.51 -13.39
N MET A 119 -9.15 -2.77 -12.97
CA MET A 119 -7.93 -2.07 -13.43
C MET A 119 -8.03 -0.55 -13.20
N ALA A 120 -8.31 -0.14 -11.97
CA ALA A 120 -8.35 1.27 -11.59
C ALA A 120 -6.94 1.87 -11.69
N MET A 121 -6.75 2.73 -12.66
CA MET A 121 -5.45 3.37 -12.92
C MET A 121 -5.33 4.70 -12.20
N HIS A 122 -4.13 5.03 -11.76
CA HIS A 122 -3.84 6.33 -11.15
C HIS A 122 -2.56 6.98 -11.71
N ASP A 123 -2.47 8.30 -11.52
CA ASP A 123 -1.32 9.08 -11.97
C ASP A 123 -0.06 8.70 -11.19
N PRO A 124 1.10 8.51 -11.83
CA PRO A 124 2.37 8.26 -11.16
C PRO A 124 2.74 9.31 -10.10
N ASP A 125 2.22 10.52 -10.22
CA ASP A 125 2.46 11.58 -9.24
C ASP A 125 1.93 11.25 -7.85
N TYR A 126 0.86 10.44 -7.76
CA TYR A 126 0.41 9.93 -6.47
C TYR A 126 1.52 9.17 -5.73
N LEU A 127 2.27 8.32 -6.43
CA LEU A 127 3.37 7.56 -5.83
C LEU A 127 4.52 8.47 -5.38
N ARG A 128 4.82 9.54 -6.13
CA ARG A 128 5.82 10.55 -5.72
C ARG A 128 5.40 11.25 -4.43
N GLN A 129 4.15 11.70 -4.37
CA GLN A 129 3.59 12.32 -3.18
C GLN A 129 3.58 11.34 -2.00
N LEU A 130 3.15 10.10 -2.22
CA LEU A 130 3.10 9.05 -1.20
C LEU A 130 4.49 8.75 -0.64
N ARG A 131 5.54 8.62 -1.48
CA ARG A 131 6.92 8.43 -1.02
C ARG A 131 7.36 9.59 -0.11
N ALA A 132 7.13 10.83 -0.55
CA ALA A 132 7.47 12.01 0.23
C ALA A 132 6.73 12.06 1.59
N LEU A 133 5.48 11.64 1.62
CA LEU A 133 4.70 11.52 2.86
C LEU A 133 5.27 10.44 3.78
N CYS A 134 5.55 9.26 3.25
CA CYS A 134 6.15 8.17 4.02
C CYS A 134 7.49 8.56 4.64
N ASP A 135 8.33 9.28 3.90
CA ASP A 135 9.61 9.80 4.41
C ASP A 135 9.38 10.83 5.53
N ARG A 136 8.46 11.78 5.33
CA ARG A 136 8.16 12.84 6.31
C ARG A 136 7.64 12.29 7.63
N TYR A 137 6.74 11.30 7.57
CA TYR A 137 6.12 10.71 8.75
C TYR A 137 6.87 9.49 9.28
N GLN A 138 8.01 9.15 8.67
CA GLN A 138 8.84 8.00 9.06
C GLN A 138 8.02 6.70 9.10
N VAL A 139 7.29 6.40 8.05
CA VAL A 139 6.58 5.14 7.83
C VAL A 139 7.15 4.44 6.59
N HIS A 140 7.13 3.12 6.55
CA HIS A 140 7.58 2.40 5.37
C HIS A 140 6.56 2.49 4.23
N LEU A 141 7.05 2.43 2.99
CA LEU A 141 6.27 2.22 1.79
C LEU A 141 6.48 0.79 1.29
N ILE A 142 5.41 0.03 1.22
CA ILE A 142 5.38 -1.32 0.62
C ILE A 142 4.71 -1.18 -0.76
N ALA A 143 5.41 -1.51 -1.83
CA ALA A 143 4.86 -1.57 -3.16
C ALA A 143 4.52 -3.02 -3.50
N ASP A 144 3.25 -3.29 -3.68
CA ASP A 144 2.76 -4.56 -4.18
C ASP A 144 2.82 -4.57 -5.70
N GLU A 145 3.91 -5.12 -6.23
CA GLU A 145 4.19 -5.23 -7.66
C GLU A 145 3.78 -6.59 -8.25
N ILE A 146 3.08 -7.42 -7.46
CA ILE A 146 2.73 -8.80 -7.85
C ILE A 146 1.98 -8.84 -9.19
N ALA A 147 1.04 -7.93 -9.39
CA ALA A 147 0.26 -7.86 -10.62
C ALA A 147 0.83 -6.88 -11.66
N VAL A 148 1.62 -5.90 -11.24
CA VAL A 148 2.03 -4.76 -12.09
C VAL A 148 3.52 -4.74 -12.42
N GLY A 149 4.33 -5.52 -11.72
CA GLY A 149 5.76 -5.66 -11.97
C GLY A 149 6.12 -6.52 -13.18
N CYS A 150 7.39 -6.82 -13.32
CA CYS A 150 7.98 -7.64 -14.38
C CYS A 150 7.65 -7.16 -15.80
N GLY A 151 7.59 -5.84 -16.00
CA GLY A 151 7.37 -5.23 -17.31
C GLY A 151 5.90 -5.03 -17.71
N ARG A 152 4.94 -5.40 -16.84
CA ARG A 152 3.51 -5.31 -17.12
C ARG A 152 3.05 -3.90 -17.52
N THR A 153 3.61 -2.87 -16.89
CA THR A 153 3.24 -1.47 -17.09
C THR A 153 4.21 -0.71 -18.00
N GLY A 154 5.23 -1.38 -18.56
CA GLY A 154 6.21 -0.80 -19.48
C GLY A 154 7.62 -0.58 -18.90
N THR A 155 7.75 -0.54 -17.59
CA THR A 155 9.03 -0.58 -16.84
C THR A 155 9.15 -1.90 -16.11
N PHE A 156 10.33 -2.30 -15.64
CA PHE A 156 10.47 -3.57 -14.92
C PHE A 156 9.63 -3.56 -13.63
N PHE A 157 9.74 -2.48 -12.84
CA PHE A 157 8.80 -2.20 -11.76
C PHE A 157 7.93 -0.99 -12.09
N ALA A 158 6.65 -1.03 -11.74
CA ALA A 158 5.73 0.08 -11.97
C ALA A 158 6.15 1.36 -11.21
N CYS A 159 6.76 1.23 -10.04
CA CYS A 159 7.33 2.34 -9.26
C CYS A 159 8.36 3.17 -10.04
N GLU A 160 9.07 2.60 -11.01
CA GLU A 160 10.05 3.31 -11.83
C GLU A 160 9.42 4.46 -12.64
N GLN A 161 8.15 4.35 -13.03
CA GLN A 161 7.45 5.42 -13.76
C GLN A 161 7.22 6.67 -12.89
N ALA A 162 7.21 6.49 -11.58
CA ALA A 162 7.17 7.61 -10.64
C ALA A 162 8.57 8.08 -10.21
N GLY A 163 9.63 7.38 -10.61
CA GLY A 163 11.01 7.67 -10.19
C GLY A 163 11.24 7.48 -8.70
N ILE A 164 10.51 6.57 -8.05
CA ILE A 164 10.63 6.28 -6.61
C ILE A 164 11.09 4.84 -6.35
N TRP A 165 11.63 4.63 -5.15
CA TRP A 165 11.89 3.30 -4.60
C TRP A 165 11.15 3.14 -3.27
N PRO A 166 10.37 2.06 -3.09
CA PRO A 166 9.76 1.72 -1.82
C PRO A 166 10.78 1.08 -0.86
N ASP A 167 10.39 0.91 0.40
CA ASP A 167 11.19 0.20 1.39
C ASP A 167 11.09 -1.32 1.19
N PHE A 168 9.93 -1.79 0.72
CA PHE A 168 9.67 -3.20 0.36
C PHE A 168 8.97 -3.29 -0.99
N ILE A 169 9.33 -4.30 -1.77
CA ILE A 169 8.62 -4.71 -3.00
C ILE A 169 8.19 -6.18 -2.82
N THR A 170 6.94 -6.46 -3.12
CA THR A 170 6.38 -7.82 -3.13
C THR A 170 5.92 -8.20 -4.53
#